data_7d8543f1682a4ec31381a67724db69a0
#
_entry.id   7d8543f1682a4ec31381a67724db69a0
#
_cell.length_a   1.000
_cell.length_b   1.000
_cell.length_c   1.000
_cell.angle_alpha   90.00
_cell.angle_beta   90.00
_cell.angle_gamma   90.00
#
_symmetry.space_group_name_H-M   'P 1'
#
loop_
_entity.id
_entity.type
_entity.pdbx_description
1 polymer ?
#
loop_
_entity_poly.entity_id
_entity_poly.type
_entity_poly.pdbx_seq_one_letter_code
_entity_poly.pdbx_strand_id
1 'polypeptide(L)'
;MRKRGVAVDKCEYRRKKKKKQDLRTLIFVFVIVFVFFGLEALVGWFSGIGSWMDEMKKSVVKELDLSGINSPYASLIQARNGRAVGEINGEQKMYPASLTKMMTCLVAIEEIRNLNKEITLTQEMFAGLYEQNATQAGFQPGETVRVIDLLYGVILPSGAECCIALADTIAGSEQGFVDLMNKKADKLGMDDTHFMNSTGLHDPGHYSTARDMAVLLEQGLKNETFREIIESPWHSTPGTNIHPDGITYYSTMFKNLSDPSVTGGKIMGGKTGYTGEAGHCLASFVEIEGVEYILVTAGAAEGTAPHITDAVTVYNRLGEKAQSMK
;
A
#
# COMPACT_ATOMS: atom_id res chain seq x y z
N MET A 1 -79.62 30.21 36.91
CA MET A 1 -78.28 29.51 37.03
C MET A 1 -78.17 28.23 36.17
N ARG A 2 -78.19 28.29 34.84
CA ARG A 2 -78.14 27.05 34.02
C ARG A 2 -77.39 27.21 32.67
N LYS A 3 -76.50 28.19 32.49
CA LYS A 3 -75.76 28.40 31.22
C LYS A 3 -74.21 28.28 31.31
N ARG A 4 -73.61 28.09 32.49
CA ARG A 4 -72.11 27.97 32.61
C ARG A 4 -71.56 26.54 32.43
N GLY A 5 -72.33 25.47 32.71
CA GLY A 5 -71.87 24.08 32.63
C GLY A 5 -71.66 23.54 31.23
N VAL A 6 -72.46 23.98 30.25
CA VAL A 6 -72.36 23.48 28.83
C VAL A 6 -71.19 24.03 28.05
N ALA A 7 -70.71 25.24 28.41
CA ALA A 7 -69.59 25.88 27.70
C ALA A 7 -68.22 25.24 28.07
N VAL A 8 -68.06 24.80 29.31
CA VAL A 8 -66.83 24.17 29.82
C VAL A 8 -66.65 22.80 29.18
N ASP A 9 -67.73 22.04 29.05
CA ASP A 9 -67.68 20.68 28.46
C ASP A 9 -67.32 20.68 26.96
N LYS A 10 -67.78 21.67 26.17
CA LYS A 10 -67.40 21.81 24.76
C LYS A 10 -65.91 22.19 24.58
N CYS A 11 -65.33 22.95 25.46
CA CYS A 11 -63.93 23.37 25.39
C CYS A 11 -63.00 22.18 25.72
N GLU A 12 -63.35 21.37 26.72
CA GLU A 12 -62.60 20.17 27.10
C GLU A 12 -62.70 19.08 26.03
N TYR A 13 -63.85 18.89 25.42
CA TYR A 13 -64.02 17.97 24.28
C TYR A 13 -63.18 18.38 23.06
N ARG A 14 -63.12 19.68 22.71
CA ARG A 14 -62.28 20.18 21.63
C ARG A 14 -60.79 20.00 21.92
N ARG A 15 -60.33 20.21 23.17
CA ARG A 15 -58.95 19.95 23.60
C ARG A 15 -58.58 18.45 23.49
N LYS A 16 -59.44 17.55 23.92
CA LYS A 16 -59.25 16.10 23.83
C LYS A 16 -59.24 15.63 22.38
N LYS A 17 -60.09 16.21 21.52
CA LYS A 17 -60.11 15.91 20.06
C LYS A 17 -58.82 16.39 19.34
N LYS A 18 -58.36 17.60 19.69
CA LYS A 18 -57.09 18.17 19.14
C LYS A 18 -55.89 17.32 19.58
N LYS A 19 -55.77 16.97 20.88
CA LYS A 19 -54.70 16.07 21.36
C LYS A 19 -54.68 14.69 20.67
N LYS A 20 -55.86 14.10 20.40
CA LYS A 20 -55.94 12.84 19.64
C LYS A 20 -55.52 13.00 18.18
N GLN A 21 -55.81 14.15 17.57
CA GLN A 21 -55.40 14.44 16.19
C GLN A 21 -53.92 14.69 16.11
N ASP A 22 -53.35 15.49 17.03
CA ASP A 22 -51.91 15.73 17.12
C ASP A 22 -51.10 14.43 17.36
N LEU A 23 -51.61 13.53 18.24
CA LEU A 23 -51.01 12.22 18.49
C LEU A 23 -51.03 11.30 17.23
N ARG A 24 -52.12 11.34 16.46
CA ARG A 24 -52.24 10.56 15.22
C ARG A 24 -51.27 11.08 14.15
N THR A 25 -51.12 12.40 14.06
CA THR A 25 -50.16 13.03 13.14
C THR A 25 -48.74 12.70 13.55
N LEU A 26 -48.42 12.72 14.85
CA LEU A 26 -47.10 12.35 15.36
C LEU A 26 -46.75 10.87 15.07
N ILE A 27 -47.70 9.97 15.28
CA ILE A 27 -47.52 8.54 14.96
C ILE A 27 -47.34 8.35 13.45
N PHE A 28 -48.10 9.05 12.63
CA PHE A 28 -47.98 8.95 11.16
C PHE A 28 -46.61 9.45 10.67
N VAL A 29 -46.10 10.57 11.21
CA VAL A 29 -44.75 11.07 10.91
C VAL A 29 -43.67 10.07 11.38
N PHE A 30 -43.83 9.50 12.59
CA PHE A 30 -42.89 8.48 13.09
C PHE A 30 -42.85 7.22 12.21
N VAL A 31 -44.01 6.76 11.73
CA VAL A 31 -44.11 5.60 10.84
C VAL A 31 -43.46 5.89 9.50
N ILE A 32 -43.68 7.09 8.93
CA ILE A 32 -43.03 7.50 7.66
C ILE A 32 -41.50 7.57 7.83
N VAL A 33 -41.01 8.19 8.90
CA VAL A 33 -39.57 8.28 9.19
C VAL A 33 -38.97 6.88 9.39
N PHE A 34 -39.64 6.01 10.14
CA PHE A 34 -39.18 4.63 10.37
C PHE A 34 -39.17 3.79 9.08
N VAL A 35 -40.16 3.95 8.20
CA VAL A 35 -40.21 3.27 6.91
C VAL A 35 -39.11 3.80 5.99
N PHE A 36 -38.86 5.12 5.97
CA PHE A 36 -37.83 5.72 5.11
C PHE A 36 -36.41 5.29 5.55
N PHE A 37 -36.08 5.42 6.84
CA PHE A 37 -34.79 4.98 7.37
C PHE A 37 -34.61 3.45 7.33
N GLY A 38 -35.70 2.70 7.52
CA GLY A 38 -35.68 1.25 7.37
C GLY A 38 -35.46 0.80 5.92
N LEU A 39 -36.02 1.52 4.94
CA LEU A 39 -35.79 1.23 3.52
C LEU A 39 -34.36 1.55 3.09
N GLU A 40 -33.79 2.69 3.51
CA GLU A 40 -32.40 3.03 3.20
C GLU A 40 -31.40 2.05 3.84
N ALA A 41 -31.64 1.65 5.08
CA ALA A 41 -30.82 0.62 5.74
C ALA A 41 -30.95 -0.75 5.05
N LEU A 42 -32.14 -1.14 4.59
CA LEU A 42 -32.37 -2.35 3.82
C LEU A 42 -31.70 -2.30 2.45
N VAL A 43 -31.81 -1.18 1.72
CA VAL A 43 -31.13 -0.99 0.43
C VAL A 43 -29.61 -1.00 0.59
N GLY A 44 -29.06 -0.37 1.64
CA GLY A 44 -27.64 -0.42 1.97
C GLY A 44 -27.17 -1.84 2.33
N TRP A 45 -27.99 -2.60 3.05
CA TRP A 45 -27.72 -3.99 3.41
C TRP A 45 -27.76 -4.92 2.19
N PHE A 46 -28.77 -4.78 1.30
CA PHE A 46 -28.87 -5.54 0.06
C PHE A 46 -27.79 -5.19 -0.96
N SER A 47 -27.37 -3.92 -1.06
CA SER A 47 -26.23 -3.52 -1.89
C SER A 47 -24.92 -4.08 -1.35
N GLY A 48 -24.72 -4.10 -0.02
CA GLY A 48 -23.57 -4.73 0.62
C GLY A 48 -23.52 -6.25 0.40
N ILE A 49 -24.66 -6.95 0.46
CA ILE A 49 -24.75 -8.38 0.15
C ILE A 49 -24.50 -8.61 -1.35
N GLY A 50 -25.00 -7.76 -2.23
CA GLY A 50 -24.76 -7.86 -3.67
C GLY A 50 -23.28 -7.74 -4.00
N SER A 51 -22.59 -6.74 -3.46
CA SER A 51 -21.16 -6.57 -3.67
C SER A 51 -20.35 -7.73 -3.08
N TRP A 52 -20.72 -8.23 -1.89
CA TRP A 52 -20.09 -9.39 -1.27
C TRP A 52 -20.31 -10.69 -2.06
N MET A 53 -21.51 -10.89 -2.63
CA MET A 53 -21.82 -12.03 -3.50
C MET A 53 -21.09 -11.96 -4.85
N ASP A 54 -20.93 -10.77 -5.44
CA ASP A 54 -20.17 -10.56 -6.67
C ASP A 54 -18.67 -10.79 -6.43
N GLU A 55 -18.19 -10.41 -5.26
CA GLU A 55 -16.81 -10.67 -4.82
C GLU A 55 -16.53 -12.16 -4.55
N MET A 56 -17.54 -12.89 -4.04
CA MET A 56 -17.46 -14.36 -3.88
C MET A 56 -17.49 -15.13 -5.21
N LYS A 57 -18.01 -14.53 -6.27
CA LYS A 57 -18.02 -15.14 -7.61
C LYS A 57 -16.71 -15.00 -8.36
N LYS A 58 -15.78 -14.14 -7.90
CA LYS A 58 -14.46 -14.02 -8.51
C LYS A 58 -13.70 -15.33 -8.36
N SER A 59 -13.24 -15.88 -9.47
CA SER A 59 -12.43 -17.10 -9.49
C SER A 59 -11.06 -16.80 -8.87
N VAL A 60 -10.84 -17.27 -7.63
CA VAL A 60 -9.58 -17.07 -6.90
C VAL A 60 -8.68 -18.26 -7.09
N VAL A 61 -7.52 -18.06 -7.70
CA VAL A 61 -6.48 -19.10 -7.80
C VAL A 61 -5.98 -19.44 -6.40
N LYS A 62 -6.04 -20.72 -6.04
CA LYS A 62 -5.68 -21.21 -4.70
C LYS A 62 -4.26 -21.74 -4.62
N GLU A 63 -3.71 -22.15 -5.75
CA GLU A 63 -2.39 -22.75 -5.85
C GLU A 63 -1.83 -22.52 -7.25
N LEU A 64 -0.55 -22.16 -7.36
CA LEU A 64 0.17 -21.95 -8.60
C LEU A 64 1.58 -22.51 -8.48
N ASP A 65 2.01 -23.27 -9.48
CA ASP A 65 3.41 -23.71 -9.61
C ASP A 65 4.29 -22.53 -10.09
N LEU A 66 5.30 -22.20 -9.29
CA LEU A 66 6.29 -21.17 -9.60
C LEU A 66 7.59 -21.74 -10.20
N SER A 67 7.69 -23.03 -10.43
CA SER A 67 8.92 -23.64 -10.96
C SER A 67 9.35 -23.04 -12.31
N GLY A 68 10.68 -23.04 -12.56
CA GLY A 68 11.26 -22.56 -13.82
C GLY A 68 11.38 -21.05 -13.96
N ILE A 69 11.22 -20.28 -12.88
CA ILE A 69 11.64 -18.86 -12.83
C ILE A 69 13.14 -18.76 -12.48
N ASN A 70 13.73 -17.57 -12.68
CA ASN A 70 15.16 -17.34 -12.42
C ASN A 70 15.48 -17.16 -10.93
N SER A 71 14.51 -16.68 -10.17
CA SER A 71 14.66 -16.32 -8.76
C SER A 71 14.57 -17.56 -7.87
N PRO A 72 15.58 -17.85 -7.01
CA PRO A 72 15.57 -18.95 -6.06
C PRO A 72 14.64 -18.73 -4.85
N TYR A 73 14.21 -17.51 -4.61
CA TYR A 73 13.26 -17.17 -3.56
C TYR A 73 12.04 -16.50 -4.18
N ALA A 74 10.85 -17.00 -3.89
CA ALA A 74 9.60 -16.39 -4.36
C ALA A 74 8.45 -16.66 -3.39
N SER A 75 7.57 -15.66 -3.23
CA SER A 75 6.28 -15.80 -2.54
C SER A 75 5.20 -15.05 -3.32
N LEU A 76 4.17 -15.78 -3.75
CA LEU A 76 2.96 -15.25 -4.37
C LEU A 76 1.80 -15.38 -3.38
N ILE A 77 1.19 -14.26 -3.01
CA ILE A 77 0.06 -14.22 -2.09
C ILE A 77 -1.14 -13.51 -2.72
N GLN A 78 -2.33 -13.81 -2.23
CA GLN A 78 -3.53 -13.00 -2.51
C GLN A 78 -3.51 -11.76 -1.60
N ALA A 79 -3.53 -10.55 -2.18
CA ALA A 79 -3.37 -9.29 -1.45
C ALA A 79 -4.45 -9.03 -0.37
N ARG A 80 -5.69 -9.54 -0.58
CA ARG A 80 -6.81 -9.30 0.34
C ARG A 80 -6.62 -9.93 1.73
N ASN A 81 -5.99 -11.08 1.82
CA ASN A 81 -5.96 -11.91 3.04
C ASN A 81 -4.60 -12.56 3.33
N GLY A 82 -3.55 -12.17 2.61
CA GLY A 82 -2.19 -12.69 2.79
C GLY A 82 -2.02 -14.19 2.51
N ARG A 83 -3.04 -14.86 1.91
CA ARG A 83 -2.97 -16.29 1.68
C ARG A 83 -1.96 -16.64 0.59
N ALA A 84 -1.02 -17.52 0.92
CA ALA A 84 -0.07 -18.06 -0.04
C ALA A 84 -0.78 -18.78 -1.20
N VAL A 85 -0.34 -18.50 -2.43
CA VAL A 85 -0.81 -19.08 -3.68
C VAL A 85 0.30 -19.92 -4.32
N GLY A 86 1.56 -19.58 -4.11
CA GLY A 86 2.72 -20.35 -4.56
C GLY A 86 4.00 -19.81 -3.94
N GLU A 87 4.98 -20.69 -3.71
CA GLU A 87 6.23 -20.32 -3.08
C GLU A 87 7.40 -21.15 -3.60
N ILE A 88 8.58 -20.54 -3.63
CA ILE A 88 9.89 -21.16 -3.76
C ILE A 88 10.76 -20.62 -2.64
N ASN A 89 11.16 -21.45 -1.68
CA ASN A 89 11.98 -21.02 -0.54
C ASN A 89 11.44 -19.74 0.15
N GLY A 90 10.12 -19.57 0.18
CA GLY A 90 9.45 -18.32 0.58
C GLY A 90 9.75 -17.86 2.00
N GLU A 91 10.04 -18.81 2.91
CA GLU A 91 10.40 -18.58 4.32
C GLU A 91 11.93 -18.62 4.58
N GLN A 92 12.74 -18.87 3.55
CA GLN A 92 14.20 -18.86 3.73
C GLN A 92 14.72 -17.42 3.75
N LYS A 93 15.70 -17.17 4.62
CA LYS A 93 16.37 -15.88 4.72
C LYS A 93 17.10 -15.53 3.44
N MET A 94 16.89 -14.29 3.00
CA MET A 94 17.54 -13.69 1.84
C MET A 94 17.91 -12.24 2.15
N TYR A 95 18.79 -11.64 1.36
CA TYR A 95 19.07 -10.21 1.42
C TYR A 95 18.03 -9.44 0.59
N PRO A 96 17.27 -8.49 1.21
CA PRO A 96 16.17 -7.82 0.53
C PRO A 96 16.64 -6.71 -0.43
N ALA A 97 17.88 -6.27 -0.36
CA ALA A 97 18.38 -5.09 -1.07
C ALA A 97 17.41 -3.89 -0.91
N SER A 98 17.19 -3.11 -1.95
CA SER A 98 16.31 -1.93 -1.93
C SER A 98 14.82 -2.24 -1.74
N LEU A 99 14.37 -3.50 -1.62
CA LEU A 99 13.01 -3.80 -1.15
C LEU A 99 12.79 -3.27 0.28
N THR A 100 13.85 -3.15 1.08
CA THR A 100 13.90 -2.46 2.37
C THR A 100 13.22 -1.10 2.35
N LYS A 101 13.34 -0.37 1.25
CA LYS A 101 12.78 0.98 1.08
C LYS A 101 11.25 1.03 1.14
N MET A 102 10.58 -0.10 0.96
CA MET A 102 9.14 -0.19 1.22
C MET A 102 8.84 0.01 2.71
N MET A 103 9.65 -0.58 3.61
CA MET A 103 9.52 -0.35 5.06
C MET A 103 9.84 1.11 5.43
N THR A 104 10.91 1.66 4.87
CA THR A 104 11.28 3.07 5.06
C THR A 104 10.16 4.01 4.64
N CYS A 105 9.56 3.81 3.48
CA CYS A 105 8.45 4.59 2.99
C CYS A 105 7.22 4.47 3.90
N LEU A 106 6.83 3.24 4.28
CA LEU A 106 5.67 2.98 5.12
C LEU A 106 5.80 3.62 6.51
N VAL A 107 6.95 3.42 7.18
CA VAL A 107 7.22 4.03 8.50
C VAL A 107 7.22 5.56 8.39
N ALA A 108 7.84 6.12 7.36
CA ALA A 108 7.88 7.57 7.18
C ALA A 108 6.48 8.18 6.97
N ILE A 109 5.60 7.53 6.20
CA ILE A 109 4.21 7.98 6.01
C ILE A 109 3.43 7.91 7.33
N GLU A 110 3.65 6.89 8.17
CA GLU A 110 2.96 6.74 9.45
C GLU A 110 3.42 7.76 10.51
N GLU A 111 4.71 8.12 10.51
CA GLU A 111 5.29 9.02 11.52
C GLU A 111 5.13 10.52 11.14
N ILE A 112 5.08 10.87 9.87
CA ILE A 112 4.98 12.27 9.41
C ILE A 112 3.54 12.61 9.01
N ARG A 113 2.86 13.42 9.83
CA ARG A 113 1.48 13.84 9.56
C ARG A 113 1.32 14.81 8.39
N ASN A 114 2.31 15.68 8.17
CA ASN A 114 2.27 16.69 7.11
C ASN A 114 3.31 16.35 6.04
N LEU A 115 2.89 15.67 4.99
CA LEU A 115 3.73 15.27 3.87
C LEU A 115 4.17 16.45 2.97
N ASN A 116 3.57 17.63 3.12
CA ASN A 116 4.01 18.86 2.47
C ASN A 116 5.04 19.65 3.30
N LYS A 117 5.42 19.14 4.49
CA LYS A 117 6.51 19.73 5.28
C LYS A 117 7.79 19.71 4.45
N GLU A 118 8.49 20.85 4.44
CA GLU A 118 9.80 20.97 3.82
C GLU A 118 10.92 20.53 4.76
N ILE A 119 11.94 19.91 4.18
CA ILE A 119 13.16 19.44 4.85
C ILE A 119 14.33 19.98 4.05
N THR A 120 15.31 20.59 4.73
CA THR A 120 16.59 20.97 4.11
C THR A 120 17.58 19.83 4.29
N LEU A 121 18.09 19.30 3.19
CA LEU A 121 19.04 18.19 3.18
C LEU A 121 20.43 18.67 3.61
N THR A 122 21.02 18.03 4.60
CA THR A 122 22.37 18.37 5.06
C THR A 122 23.44 17.55 4.36
N GLN A 123 24.69 17.99 4.40
CA GLN A 123 25.82 17.24 3.82
C GLN A 123 26.00 15.85 4.43
N GLU A 124 25.69 15.73 5.72
CA GLU A 124 25.79 14.47 6.48
C GLU A 124 24.85 13.39 5.94
N MET A 125 23.69 13.76 5.42
CA MET A 125 22.71 12.84 4.82
C MET A 125 23.22 12.15 3.54
N PHE A 126 24.31 12.62 2.97
CA PHE A 126 24.96 12.05 1.79
C PHE A 126 26.26 11.30 2.11
N ALA A 127 26.68 11.32 3.36
CA ALA A 127 27.96 10.73 3.76
C ALA A 127 28.02 9.22 3.44
N GLY A 128 29.09 8.79 2.76
CA GLY A 128 29.32 7.37 2.43
C GLY A 128 28.44 6.80 1.30
N LEU A 129 27.44 7.53 0.80
CA LEU A 129 26.53 6.98 -0.23
C LEU A 129 27.23 6.76 -1.58
N TYR A 130 28.16 7.64 -1.94
CA TYR A 130 28.92 7.53 -3.19
C TYR A 130 29.89 6.33 -3.12
N GLU A 131 30.62 6.19 -2.03
CA GLU A 131 31.59 5.11 -1.81
C GLU A 131 30.91 3.73 -1.79
N GLN A 132 29.67 3.68 -1.34
CA GLN A 132 28.85 2.45 -1.31
C GLN A 132 28.10 2.21 -2.62
N ASN A 133 28.32 3.03 -3.66
CA ASN A 133 27.59 2.98 -4.93
C ASN A 133 26.05 2.99 -4.72
N ALA A 134 25.58 3.71 -3.69
CA ALA A 134 24.15 3.83 -3.41
C ALA A 134 23.42 4.59 -4.52
N THR A 135 22.28 4.07 -4.97
CA THR A 135 21.44 4.78 -5.91
C THR A 135 20.87 6.04 -5.24
N GLN A 136 20.89 7.16 -5.93
CA GLN A 136 20.40 8.45 -5.46
C GLN A 136 19.28 8.97 -6.39
N ALA A 137 18.34 9.74 -5.82
CA ALA A 137 17.25 10.38 -6.54
C ALA A 137 17.74 11.63 -7.33
N GLY A 138 18.83 12.26 -6.86
CA GLY A 138 19.47 13.40 -7.52
C GLY A 138 19.39 14.70 -6.73
N PHE A 139 18.84 14.68 -5.53
CA PHE A 139 18.90 15.83 -4.63
C PHE A 139 20.34 16.13 -4.19
N GLN A 140 20.57 17.35 -3.73
CA GLN A 140 21.88 17.84 -3.31
C GLN A 140 21.88 18.37 -1.88
N PRO A 141 23.03 18.40 -1.20
CA PRO A 141 23.17 19.06 0.08
C PRO A 141 22.76 20.54 0.02
N GLY A 142 22.02 21.01 1.01
CA GLY A 142 21.46 22.37 1.09
C GLY A 142 20.16 22.54 0.31
N GLU A 143 19.65 21.50 -0.33
CA GLU A 143 18.38 21.55 -1.05
C GLU A 143 17.21 21.39 -0.07
N THR A 144 16.17 22.24 -0.27
CA THR A 144 14.94 22.19 0.53
C THR A 144 13.83 21.55 -0.29
N VAL A 145 13.28 20.43 0.22
CA VAL A 145 12.36 19.57 -0.50
C VAL A 145 11.21 19.12 0.40
N ARG A 146 10.07 18.80 -0.19
CA ARG A 146 8.93 18.31 0.57
C ARG A 146 9.10 16.82 0.93
N VAL A 147 8.55 16.42 2.07
CA VAL A 147 8.50 15.02 2.50
C VAL A 147 7.89 14.10 1.42
N ILE A 148 6.80 14.53 0.79
CA ILE A 148 6.16 13.71 -0.27
C ILE A 148 7.12 13.47 -1.45
N ASP A 149 7.93 14.44 -1.83
CA ASP A 149 8.89 14.30 -2.93
C ASP A 149 10.04 13.35 -2.55
N LEU A 150 10.46 13.35 -1.26
CA LEU A 150 11.40 12.36 -0.73
C LEU A 150 10.81 10.95 -0.76
N LEU A 151 9.53 10.76 -0.40
CA LEU A 151 8.88 9.45 -0.45
C LEU A 151 8.82 8.88 -1.88
N TYR A 152 8.49 9.71 -2.87
CA TYR A 152 8.61 9.34 -4.28
C TYR A 152 10.07 9.02 -4.65
N GLY A 153 11.02 9.81 -4.16
CA GLY A 153 12.46 9.58 -4.34
C GLY A 153 12.94 8.24 -3.74
N VAL A 154 12.39 7.81 -2.61
CA VAL A 154 12.66 6.50 -1.99
C VAL A 154 12.21 5.34 -2.89
N ILE A 155 10.99 5.41 -3.42
CA ILE A 155 10.37 4.27 -4.13
C ILE A 155 10.76 4.24 -5.60
N LEU A 156 10.59 5.34 -6.36
CA LEU A 156 10.70 5.31 -7.82
C LEU A 156 12.15 5.14 -8.29
N PRO A 157 13.09 6.08 -8.05
CA PRO A 157 14.48 5.94 -8.44
C PRO A 157 15.30 5.13 -7.43
N SER A 158 14.72 4.78 -6.26
CA SER A 158 15.44 4.08 -5.18
C SER A 158 16.47 4.93 -4.44
N GLY A 159 16.21 6.24 -4.23
CA GLY A 159 17.13 7.22 -3.65
C GLY A 159 17.51 6.93 -2.21
N ALA A 160 18.78 6.70 -1.95
CA ALA A 160 19.29 6.43 -0.60
C ALA A 160 19.34 7.70 0.26
N GLU A 161 19.72 8.85 -0.31
CA GLU A 161 19.71 10.15 0.38
C GLU A 161 18.31 10.50 0.90
N CYS A 162 17.26 10.12 0.16
CA CYS A 162 15.87 10.32 0.58
C CYS A 162 15.55 9.47 1.83
N CYS A 163 16.08 8.24 1.91
CA CYS A 163 15.89 7.38 3.08
C CYS A 163 16.56 8.00 4.32
N ILE A 164 17.83 8.41 4.19
CA ILE A 164 18.59 9.02 5.30
C ILE A 164 17.93 10.33 5.75
N ALA A 165 17.49 11.18 4.80
CA ALA A 165 16.80 12.43 5.14
C ALA A 165 15.50 12.21 5.92
N LEU A 166 14.69 11.23 5.54
CA LEU A 166 13.48 10.86 6.26
C LEU A 166 13.82 10.27 7.63
N ALA A 167 14.81 9.39 7.72
CA ALA A 167 15.26 8.76 8.95
C ALA A 167 15.74 9.80 9.97
N ASP A 168 16.61 10.72 9.55
CA ASP A 168 17.11 11.79 10.40
C ASP A 168 15.99 12.72 10.88
N THR A 169 15.09 13.10 9.96
CA THR A 169 13.94 13.97 10.29
C THR A 169 12.99 13.35 11.32
N ILE A 170 12.79 12.04 11.28
CA ILE A 170 11.82 11.32 12.12
C ILE A 170 12.42 10.95 13.46
N ALA A 171 13.64 10.39 13.46
CA ALA A 171 14.24 9.77 14.62
C ALA A 171 15.55 10.46 15.08
N GLY A 172 16.01 11.50 14.37
CA GLY A 172 17.27 12.21 14.66
C GLY A 172 18.52 11.41 14.30
N SER A 173 18.35 10.20 13.77
CA SER A 173 19.46 9.35 13.26
C SER A 173 18.91 8.17 12.47
N GLU A 174 19.72 7.61 11.56
CA GLU A 174 19.35 6.39 10.84
C GLU A 174 19.13 5.21 11.80
N GLN A 175 19.97 5.06 12.84
CA GLN A 175 19.83 3.98 13.82
C GLN A 175 18.48 4.05 14.55
N GLY A 176 18.09 5.24 15.05
CA GLY A 176 16.79 5.42 15.70
C GLY A 176 15.62 5.10 14.76
N PHE A 177 15.77 5.39 13.46
CA PHE A 177 14.76 5.03 12.46
C PHE A 177 14.71 3.51 12.18
N VAL A 178 15.87 2.85 12.13
CA VAL A 178 15.98 1.39 12.01
C VAL A 178 15.28 0.68 13.18
N ASP A 179 15.38 1.22 14.39
CA ASP A 179 14.64 0.69 15.54
C ASP A 179 13.11 0.77 15.32
N LEU A 180 12.62 1.85 14.68
CA LEU A 180 11.20 1.96 14.27
C LEU A 180 10.84 0.95 13.19
N MET A 181 11.73 0.73 12.19
CA MET A 181 11.52 -0.25 11.13
C MET A 181 11.41 -1.67 11.71
N ASN A 182 12.33 -2.07 12.59
CA ASN A 182 12.30 -3.38 13.23
C ASN A 182 11.06 -3.55 14.13
N LYS A 183 10.70 -2.53 14.91
CA LYS A 183 9.46 -2.53 15.69
C LYS A 183 8.21 -2.65 14.80
N LYS A 184 8.24 -2.08 13.60
CA LYS A 184 7.16 -2.24 12.62
C LYS A 184 7.12 -3.65 12.05
N ALA A 185 8.29 -4.25 11.74
CA ALA A 185 8.40 -5.64 11.30
C ALA A 185 7.79 -6.60 12.33
N ASP A 186 8.16 -6.47 13.62
CA ASP A 186 7.57 -7.25 14.71
C ASP A 186 6.04 -7.13 14.76
N LYS A 187 5.51 -5.90 14.63
CA LYS A 187 4.05 -5.66 14.62
C LYS A 187 3.33 -6.29 13.44
N LEU A 188 4.02 -6.47 12.31
CA LEU A 188 3.48 -7.09 11.10
C LEU A 188 3.64 -8.62 11.12
N GLY A 189 4.33 -9.20 12.12
CA GLY A 189 4.64 -10.63 12.19
C GLY A 189 5.68 -11.05 11.15
N MET A 190 6.62 -10.15 10.82
CA MET A 190 7.75 -10.43 9.94
C MET A 190 8.91 -11.02 10.78
N ASP A 191 8.68 -12.21 11.34
CA ASP A 191 9.52 -12.80 12.39
C ASP A 191 10.93 -13.21 11.90
N ASP A 192 11.10 -13.37 10.58
CA ASP A 192 12.38 -13.70 9.93
C ASP A 192 13.02 -12.48 9.22
N THR A 193 12.69 -11.26 9.67
CA THR A 193 13.20 -10.01 9.11
C THR A 193 13.97 -9.22 10.16
N HIS A 194 15.12 -8.68 9.74
CA HIS A 194 15.90 -7.72 10.54
C HIS A 194 16.54 -6.67 9.63
N PHE A 195 16.29 -5.41 9.93
CA PHE A 195 16.84 -4.27 9.21
C PHE A 195 18.05 -3.70 9.98
N MET A 196 19.15 -3.41 9.26
CA MET A 196 20.35 -2.77 9.79
C MET A 196 20.51 -1.32 9.32
N ASN A 197 19.82 -0.96 8.22
CA ASN A 197 19.80 0.39 7.65
C ASN A 197 18.47 0.66 6.96
N SER A 198 18.23 1.92 6.59
CA SER A 198 17.01 2.39 5.93
C SER A 198 17.01 2.21 4.40
N THR A 199 18.17 1.89 3.82
CA THR A 199 18.41 1.93 2.38
C THR A 199 18.39 0.57 1.71
N GLY A 200 18.65 -0.51 2.44
CA GLY A 200 18.85 -1.86 1.92
C GLY A 200 20.24 -2.09 1.32
N LEU A 201 21.21 -1.24 1.63
CA LEU A 201 22.61 -1.53 1.38
C LEU A 201 23.05 -2.76 2.17
N HIS A 202 23.99 -3.53 1.58
CA HIS A 202 24.36 -4.81 2.16
C HIS A 202 24.95 -4.70 3.57
N ASP A 203 24.42 -5.51 4.46
CA ASP A 203 24.95 -5.82 5.79
C ASP A 203 24.60 -7.29 6.10
N PRO A 204 25.52 -8.10 6.65
CA PRO A 204 25.23 -9.51 6.99
C PRO A 204 24.09 -9.70 7.98
N GLY A 205 23.80 -8.69 8.81
CA GLY A 205 22.67 -8.68 9.74
C GLY A 205 21.36 -8.21 9.12
N HIS A 206 21.37 -7.72 7.87
CA HIS A 206 20.21 -7.18 7.17
C HIS A 206 19.57 -8.23 6.28
N TYR A 207 18.55 -8.91 6.78
CA TYR A 207 17.90 -10.02 6.08
C TYR A 207 16.38 -9.96 6.19
N SER A 208 15.72 -10.70 5.31
CA SER A 208 14.27 -10.91 5.31
C SER A 208 13.94 -12.24 4.63
N THR A 209 12.65 -12.50 4.39
CA THR A 209 12.15 -13.58 3.55
C THR A 209 11.27 -13.02 2.43
N ALA A 210 11.06 -13.80 1.35
CA ALA A 210 10.14 -13.38 0.29
C ALA A 210 8.69 -13.27 0.84
N ARG A 211 8.32 -14.11 1.80
CA ARG A 211 7.02 -14.06 2.48
C ARG A 211 6.87 -12.79 3.31
N ASP A 212 7.84 -12.44 4.14
CA ASP A 212 7.77 -11.22 4.96
C ASP A 212 7.71 -9.95 4.11
N MET A 213 8.49 -9.91 3.01
CA MET A 213 8.42 -8.79 2.06
C MET A 213 7.05 -8.71 1.36
N ALA A 214 6.37 -9.85 1.12
CA ALA A 214 5.01 -9.84 0.60
C ALA A 214 4.00 -9.33 1.64
N VAL A 215 4.15 -9.68 2.92
CA VAL A 215 3.37 -9.10 4.04
C VAL A 215 3.60 -7.61 4.13
N LEU A 216 4.84 -7.14 4.01
CA LEU A 216 5.16 -5.70 4.02
C LEU A 216 4.45 -4.96 2.88
N LEU A 217 4.50 -5.48 1.66
CA LEU A 217 3.82 -4.86 0.51
C LEU A 217 2.31 -4.88 0.70
N GLU A 218 1.73 -5.99 1.18
CA GLU A 218 0.30 -6.09 1.50
C GLU A 218 -0.14 -4.98 2.48
N GLN A 219 0.63 -4.74 3.54
CA GLN A 219 0.34 -3.68 4.50
C GLN A 219 0.52 -2.28 3.90
N GLY A 220 1.58 -2.08 3.11
CA GLY A 220 1.81 -0.83 2.39
C GLY A 220 0.63 -0.47 1.48
N LEU A 221 0.11 -1.43 0.73
CA LEU A 221 -1.01 -1.22 -0.20
C LEU A 221 -2.34 -0.85 0.49
N LYS A 222 -2.49 -1.04 1.79
CA LYS A 222 -3.64 -0.57 2.58
C LYS A 222 -3.57 0.92 2.88
N ASN A 223 -2.40 1.55 2.73
CA ASN A 223 -2.20 2.98 2.88
C ASN A 223 -2.31 3.66 1.50
N GLU A 224 -3.26 4.59 1.34
CA GLU A 224 -3.54 5.25 0.06
C GLU A 224 -2.32 5.97 -0.51
N THR A 225 -1.56 6.69 0.33
CA THR A 225 -0.35 7.40 -0.11
C THR A 225 0.74 6.44 -0.57
N PHE A 226 0.99 5.35 0.17
CA PHE A 226 1.96 4.34 -0.24
C PHE A 226 1.56 3.70 -1.58
N ARG A 227 0.27 3.35 -1.73
CA ARG A 227 -0.28 2.78 -2.96
C ARG A 227 -0.08 3.73 -4.14
N GLU A 228 -0.45 5.00 -4.00
CA GLU A 228 -0.27 6.02 -5.04
C GLU A 228 1.21 6.12 -5.48
N ILE A 229 2.14 6.15 -4.53
CA ILE A 229 3.57 6.24 -4.81
C ILE A 229 4.07 5.02 -5.59
N ILE A 230 3.74 3.79 -5.12
CA ILE A 230 4.29 2.57 -5.72
C ILE A 230 3.64 2.22 -7.08
N GLU A 231 2.44 2.71 -7.35
CA GLU A 231 1.74 2.61 -8.64
C GLU A 231 2.24 3.62 -9.67
N SER A 232 2.92 4.69 -9.23
CA SER A 232 3.33 5.77 -10.11
C SER A 232 4.49 5.35 -11.02
N PRO A 233 4.35 5.50 -12.36
CA PRO A 233 5.45 5.22 -13.27
C PRO A 233 6.54 6.30 -13.25
N TRP A 234 6.16 7.52 -12.87
CA TRP A 234 7.04 8.69 -12.73
C TRP A 234 6.44 9.72 -11.77
N HIS A 235 7.28 10.63 -11.27
CA HIS A 235 6.89 11.79 -10.47
C HIS A 235 7.83 12.95 -10.76
N SER A 236 7.30 14.17 -10.87
CA SER A 236 8.09 15.39 -10.98
C SER A 236 7.90 16.25 -9.73
N THR A 237 9.01 16.63 -9.10
CA THR A 237 8.98 17.58 -7.98
C THR A 237 8.70 18.99 -8.49
N PRO A 238 8.18 19.89 -7.66
CA PRO A 238 8.24 21.32 -7.95
C PRO A 238 9.69 21.79 -7.99
N GLY A 239 9.90 23.03 -8.48
CA GLY A 239 11.20 23.68 -8.41
C GLY A 239 11.66 23.87 -6.96
N THR A 240 12.95 23.65 -6.71
CA THR A 240 13.61 23.85 -5.42
C THR A 240 14.62 25.02 -5.51
N ASN A 241 15.28 25.31 -4.37
CA ASN A 241 16.35 26.30 -4.34
C ASN A 241 17.62 25.89 -5.11
N ILE A 242 17.77 24.60 -5.49
CA ILE A 242 18.92 24.07 -6.25
C ILE A 242 18.49 23.61 -7.64
N HIS A 243 17.32 22.96 -7.77
CA HIS A 243 16.76 22.53 -9.05
C HIS A 243 15.51 23.38 -9.38
N PRO A 244 15.67 24.56 -10.04
CA PRO A 244 14.55 25.48 -10.30
C PRO A 244 13.40 24.84 -11.12
N ASP A 245 13.72 23.87 -11.98
CA ASP A 245 12.77 23.16 -12.82
C ASP A 245 12.27 21.84 -12.17
N GLY A 246 12.70 21.57 -10.93
CA GLY A 246 12.42 20.31 -10.23
C GLY A 246 13.22 19.13 -10.79
N ILE A 247 12.93 17.94 -10.25
CA ILE A 247 13.52 16.66 -10.68
C ILE A 247 12.39 15.72 -11.10
N THR A 248 12.56 14.99 -12.20
CA THR A 248 11.63 13.93 -12.60
C THR A 248 12.21 12.56 -12.31
N TYR A 249 11.54 11.80 -11.46
CA TYR A 249 11.86 10.40 -11.15
C TYR A 249 11.09 9.46 -12.04
N TYR A 250 11.67 8.31 -12.31
CA TYR A 250 11.01 7.20 -13.00
C TYR A 250 11.12 5.94 -12.15
N SER A 251 10.04 5.17 -12.10
CA SER A 251 10.06 3.87 -11.44
C SER A 251 11.05 2.93 -12.14
N THR A 252 11.98 2.38 -11.34
CA THR A 252 12.96 1.39 -11.82
C THR A 252 12.29 0.12 -12.33
N MET A 253 11.12 -0.25 -11.80
CA MET A 253 10.33 -1.36 -12.31
C MET A 253 9.76 -1.04 -13.70
N PHE A 254 9.03 0.07 -13.85
CA PHE A 254 8.38 0.42 -15.12
C PHE A 254 9.40 0.74 -16.24
N LYS A 255 10.60 1.21 -15.92
CA LYS A 255 11.69 1.37 -16.91
C LYS A 255 12.09 0.05 -17.57
N ASN A 256 11.98 -1.06 -16.85
CA ASN A 256 12.36 -2.40 -17.33
C ASN A 256 11.14 -3.22 -17.78
N LEU A 257 9.92 -2.70 -17.60
CA LEU A 257 8.67 -3.32 -18.00
C LEU A 257 8.08 -2.56 -19.19
N SER A 258 8.28 -3.08 -20.39
CA SER A 258 7.82 -2.42 -21.63
C SER A 258 6.30 -2.36 -21.77
N ASP A 259 5.61 -3.40 -21.28
CA ASP A 259 4.15 -3.50 -21.25
C ASP A 259 3.72 -4.11 -19.90
N PRO A 260 2.92 -3.42 -19.10
CA PRO A 260 2.40 -3.95 -17.84
C PRO A 260 1.25 -4.95 -18.01
N SER A 261 0.74 -5.17 -19.21
CA SER A 261 -0.35 -6.11 -19.49
C SER A 261 0.09 -7.55 -19.29
N VAL A 262 -0.76 -8.35 -18.67
CA VAL A 262 -0.59 -9.79 -18.51
C VAL A 262 -1.92 -10.49 -18.79
N THR A 263 -1.92 -11.82 -18.93
CA THR A 263 -3.14 -12.59 -19.17
C THR A 263 -4.21 -12.30 -18.12
N GLY A 264 -5.32 -11.75 -18.55
CA GLY A 264 -6.47 -11.43 -17.68
C GLY A 264 -6.28 -10.22 -16.76
N GLY A 265 -5.20 -9.42 -16.91
CA GLY A 265 -4.96 -8.33 -16.00
C GLY A 265 -3.79 -7.41 -16.33
N LYS A 266 -3.29 -6.71 -15.31
CA LYS A 266 -2.25 -5.71 -15.43
C LYS A 266 -1.39 -5.65 -14.17
N ILE A 267 -0.06 -5.53 -14.33
CA ILE A 267 0.88 -5.22 -13.25
C ILE A 267 0.67 -3.75 -12.86
N MET A 268 0.35 -3.53 -11.58
CA MET A 268 -0.05 -2.21 -11.07
C MET A 268 1.13 -1.39 -10.58
N GLY A 269 2.13 -2.01 -9.97
CA GLY A 269 3.28 -1.32 -9.41
C GLY A 269 4.26 -2.27 -8.74
N GLY A 270 5.35 -1.71 -8.23
CA GLY A 270 6.35 -2.49 -7.51
C GLY A 270 7.65 -1.74 -7.22
N LYS A 271 8.52 -2.43 -6.48
CA LYS A 271 9.85 -1.96 -6.08
C LYS A 271 10.90 -2.98 -6.47
N THR A 272 11.95 -2.54 -7.17
CA THR A 272 13.12 -3.36 -7.49
C THR A 272 14.20 -3.24 -6.43
N GLY A 273 15.08 -4.23 -6.35
CA GLY A 273 16.28 -4.22 -5.53
C GLY A 273 17.42 -4.95 -6.21
N TYR A 274 18.65 -4.53 -5.91
CA TYR A 274 19.86 -5.22 -6.34
C TYR A 274 21.02 -4.86 -5.41
N THR A 275 21.77 -5.87 -4.98
CA THR A 275 23.17 -5.80 -4.52
C THR A 275 23.87 -7.05 -5.05
N GLY A 276 25.21 -7.08 -5.01
CA GLY A 276 25.96 -8.28 -5.44
C GLY A 276 25.55 -9.54 -4.68
N GLU A 277 25.26 -9.39 -3.38
CA GLU A 277 24.89 -10.48 -2.48
C GLU A 277 23.41 -10.88 -2.60
N ALA A 278 22.54 -9.91 -2.85
CA ALA A 278 21.09 -10.15 -2.94
C ALA A 278 20.66 -10.68 -4.31
N GLY A 279 21.47 -10.43 -5.38
CA GLY A 279 20.98 -10.59 -6.73
C GLY A 279 19.85 -9.62 -7.09
N HIS A 280 19.14 -9.87 -8.17
CA HIS A 280 17.97 -9.07 -8.54
C HIS A 280 16.76 -9.47 -7.71
N CYS A 281 16.08 -8.46 -7.13
CA CYS A 281 14.89 -8.59 -6.32
C CYS A 281 13.75 -7.73 -6.88
N LEU A 282 12.52 -8.21 -6.74
CA LEU A 282 11.31 -7.48 -7.08
C LEU A 282 10.19 -7.79 -6.08
N ALA A 283 9.55 -6.77 -5.56
CA ALA A 283 8.23 -6.85 -4.95
C ALA A 283 7.24 -6.11 -5.85
N SER A 284 6.23 -6.79 -6.36
CA SER A 284 5.25 -6.23 -7.30
C SER A 284 3.85 -6.74 -7.01
N PHE A 285 2.84 -6.08 -7.55
CA PHE A 285 1.47 -6.55 -7.45
C PHE A 285 0.73 -6.37 -8.78
N VAL A 286 -0.30 -7.19 -8.96
CA VAL A 286 -1.07 -7.34 -10.19
C VAL A 286 -2.55 -7.40 -9.86
N GLU A 287 -3.40 -6.86 -10.73
CA GLU A 287 -4.82 -7.16 -10.74
C GLU A 287 -5.10 -8.17 -11.88
N ILE A 288 -5.65 -9.33 -11.55
CA ILE A 288 -6.06 -10.36 -12.50
C ILE A 288 -7.52 -10.74 -12.21
N GLU A 289 -8.39 -10.59 -13.22
CA GLU A 289 -9.82 -10.89 -13.12
C GLU A 289 -10.49 -10.19 -11.91
N GLY A 290 -10.01 -8.96 -11.60
CA GLY A 290 -10.48 -8.16 -10.48
C GLY A 290 -10.03 -8.64 -9.10
N VAL A 291 -9.02 -9.52 -9.03
CA VAL A 291 -8.38 -9.96 -7.78
C VAL A 291 -6.94 -9.49 -7.77
N GLU A 292 -6.53 -8.85 -6.67
CA GLU A 292 -5.15 -8.43 -6.49
C GLU A 292 -4.28 -9.56 -5.90
N TYR A 293 -3.07 -9.72 -6.49
CA TYR A 293 -2.04 -10.64 -6.00
C TYR A 293 -0.72 -9.90 -5.88
N ILE A 294 0.08 -10.31 -4.92
CA ILE A 294 1.43 -9.80 -4.65
C ILE A 294 2.44 -10.90 -4.92
N LEU A 295 3.48 -10.58 -5.68
CA LEU A 295 4.63 -11.45 -5.90
C LEU A 295 5.90 -10.76 -5.41
N VAL A 296 6.65 -11.44 -4.57
CA VAL A 296 8.03 -11.09 -4.23
C VAL A 296 8.94 -12.16 -4.78
N THR A 297 9.98 -11.74 -5.49
CA THR A 297 11.08 -12.59 -5.98
C THR A 297 12.42 -12.00 -5.56
N ALA A 298 13.41 -12.86 -5.26
CA ALA A 298 14.74 -12.44 -4.88
C ALA A 298 15.80 -13.44 -5.31
N GLY A 299 17.04 -12.99 -5.39
CA GLY A 299 18.19 -13.85 -5.67
C GLY A 299 18.40 -14.18 -7.14
N ALA A 300 17.68 -13.57 -8.07
CA ALA A 300 17.92 -13.84 -9.48
C ALA A 300 19.33 -13.37 -9.89
N ALA A 301 20.04 -14.25 -10.61
CA ALA A 301 21.39 -13.98 -11.07
C ALA A 301 21.44 -12.82 -12.08
N GLU A 302 22.65 -12.40 -12.45
CA GLU A 302 22.85 -11.38 -13.47
C GLU A 302 22.15 -11.73 -14.78
N GLY A 303 21.60 -10.71 -15.45
CA GLY A 303 20.89 -10.86 -16.72
C GLY A 303 20.07 -9.61 -17.04
N THR A 304 19.43 -9.61 -18.20
CA THR A 304 18.57 -8.50 -18.62
C THR A 304 17.23 -8.55 -17.86
N ALA A 305 17.19 -7.92 -16.69
CA ALA A 305 16.02 -7.78 -15.83
C ALA A 305 15.29 -9.12 -15.52
N PRO A 306 16.01 -10.15 -15.01
CA PRO A 306 15.45 -11.49 -14.79
C PRO A 306 14.26 -11.49 -13.81
N HIS A 307 14.27 -10.61 -12.81
CA HIS A 307 13.18 -10.40 -11.85
C HIS A 307 11.89 -9.86 -12.51
N ILE A 308 12.00 -9.06 -13.56
CA ILE A 308 10.84 -8.60 -14.34
C ILE A 308 10.29 -9.74 -15.19
N THR A 309 11.18 -10.51 -15.84
CA THR A 309 10.78 -11.70 -16.62
C THR A 309 10.06 -12.72 -15.74
N ASP A 310 10.53 -12.94 -14.51
CA ASP A 310 9.89 -13.82 -13.54
C ASP A 310 8.49 -13.35 -13.21
N ALA A 311 8.32 -12.05 -12.91
CA ALA A 311 7.02 -11.49 -12.58
C ALA A 311 6.00 -11.64 -13.74
N VAL A 312 6.39 -11.26 -14.95
CA VAL A 312 5.54 -11.42 -16.15
C VAL A 312 5.17 -12.89 -16.38
N THR A 313 6.13 -13.80 -16.20
CA THR A 313 5.90 -15.25 -16.36
C THR A 313 4.88 -15.76 -15.35
N VAL A 314 5.08 -15.45 -14.05
CA VAL A 314 4.20 -15.89 -12.97
C VAL A 314 2.80 -15.30 -13.15
N TYR A 315 2.69 -14.03 -13.48
CA TYR A 315 1.39 -13.37 -13.64
C TYR A 315 0.63 -13.86 -14.87
N ASN A 316 1.31 -14.19 -15.98
CA ASN A 316 0.65 -14.82 -17.12
C ASN A 316 0.10 -16.23 -16.76
N ARG A 317 0.89 -17.08 -16.09
CA ARG A 317 0.42 -18.38 -15.59
C ARG A 317 -0.77 -18.23 -14.63
N LEU A 318 -0.72 -17.22 -13.75
CA LEU A 318 -1.82 -16.94 -12.82
C LEU A 318 -3.10 -16.56 -13.57
N GLY A 319 -3.00 -15.73 -14.60
CA GLY A 319 -4.11 -15.31 -15.45
C GLY A 319 -4.71 -16.46 -16.25
N GLU A 320 -3.87 -17.31 -16.87
CA GLU A 320 -4.31 -18.51 -17.59
C GLU A 320 -5.08 -19.45 -16.66
N LYS A 321 -4.54 -19.66 -15.43
CA LYS A 321 -5.23 -20.51 -14.44
C LYS A 321 -6.54 -19.88 -13.97
N ALA A 322 -6.60 -18.58 -13.73
CA ALA A 322 -7.83 -17.89 -13.36
C ALA A 322 -8.92 -18.00 -14.46
N GLN A 323 -8.53 -17.86 -15.73
CA GLN A 323 -9.45 -18.02 -16.85
C GLN A 323 -9.94 -19.47 -17.02
N SER A 324 -9.11 -20.47 -16.75
CA SER A 324 -9.49 -21.88 -16.83
C SER A 324 -10.49 -22.33 -15.76
N MET A 325 -10.69 -21.50 -14.72
CA MET A 325 -11.64 -21.76 -13.61
C MET A 325 -13.02 -21.16 -13.83
N LYS A 326 -13.21 -20.40 -14.91
CA LYS A 326 -14.51 -19.83 -15.33
C LYS A 326 -15.34 -20.84 -16.09
#